data_98b6b78149bf086f70489365b2d23864
#
_entry.id   98b6b78149bf086f70489365b2d23864
#
_cell.length_a   1.000
_cell.length_b   1.000
_cell.length_c   1.000
_cell.angle_alpha   90.00
_cell.angle_beta   90.00
_cell.angle_gamma   90.00
#
_symmetry.space_group_name_H-M   'P 1'
#
loop_
_entity.id
_entity.type
_entity.pdbx_description
1 polymer ?
#
loop_
_entity_poly.entity_id
_entity_poly.type
_entity_poly.pdbx_seq_one_letter_code
_entity_poly.pdbx_strand_id
1 'polypeptide(L)'
;MKWTARVTEAQWQTWQKEGWSMLPYIAEYPLPGGGLPPSWRRAWEDSAPYAFLLESAKGGRYTYLALNPVAILEGKGEQAVWTDLQSGEHGAIHGQPLTVMNDWIAPYRAPRVPGMPFFSGGFAGYLGYDVARSLERLPTQAADDTDIPDYVWMRVNELWIYDHETSCLYCAVHMPNPVRLSEFSSQTDLANEVMLNETASILGKHYAEAVQRTERMLTQWKNIIHAGETDPAYPLRCARLSEKGLEAVHQESEGWKTAFSQQDFEHAVKRVQEYIAQGDVFQVNLSIRQQRTLAALPENIYEWLRLLNPSPYMGMLRMPDLRIVSGSPELLVKLEDGRVSARPIAGTRRRGLTPDEDAAMAAELLSSEKERAEHIMLVDLERNDIGRIAEYGSVHVPELLTVEYYSHVMHLVSQVEGKLATGRTAIDVIAATFPGGTITGAPKVRTMEIIEELEPVRRGPYTGSLGWIDYNGNMELNIIIRTLAVQGNTAYLQTGAGIVIDSDPYREYRECRNKARAVMKAVQCGEEEAALSRSGITGG
;
A
#
# COMPACT_ATOMS: atom_id res chain seq x y z
N MET A 1 18.43 -24.69 12.33
CA MET A 1 17.96 -24.65 10.92
C MET A 1 19.12 -24.18 10.06
N LYS A 2 19.34 -24.82 8.92
CA LYS A 2 20.43 -24.43 8.00
C LYS A 2 19.92 -23.27 7.15
N TRP A 3 20.52 -22.11 7.27
CA TRP A 3 20.19 -20.93 6.47
C TRP A 3 21.10 -20.86 5.23
N THR A 4 20.69 -20.12 4.23
CA THR A 4 21.45 -19.94 2.99
C THR A 4 21.69 -18.45 2.75
N ALA A 5 22.95 -18.03 2.65
CA ALA A 5 23.30 -16.70 2.14
C ALA A 5 23.04 -16.66 0.63
N ARG A 6 22.28 -15.68 0.18
CA ARG A 6 21.96 -15.45 -1.23
C ARG A 6 22.93 -14.48 -1.90
N VAL A 7 23.76 -13.83 -1.10
CA VAL A 7 24.76 -12.85 -1.53
C VAL A 7 26.10 -13.16 -0.87
N THR A 8 27.17 -13.13 -1.63
CA THR A 8 28.54 -13.37 -1.17
C THR A 8 29.34 -12.08 -1.04
N GLU A 9 30.42 -12.10 -0.25
CA GLU A 9 31.32 -10.95 -0.12
C GLU A 9 31.99 -10.60 -1.47
N ALA A 10 32.30 -11.59 -2.31
CA ALA A 10 32.83 -11.35 -3.65
C ALA A 10 31.86 -10.56 -4.56
N GLN A 11 30.55 -10.78 -4.43
CA GLN A 11 29.54 -9.98 -5.14
C GLN A 11 29.56 -8.53 -4.63
N TRP A 12 29.70 -8.31 -3.32
CA TRP A 12 29.84 -6.96 -2.78
C TRP A 12 31.06 -6.22 -3.33
N GLN A 13 32.21 -6.90 -3.47
CA GLN A 13 33.40 -6.32 -4.09
C GLN A 13 33.16 -5.92 -5.55
N THR A 14 32.37 -6.69 -6.28
CA THR A 14 31.97 -6.38 -7.67
C THR A 14 31.05 -5.16 -7.70
N TRP A 15 29.98 -5.17 -6.91
CA TRP A 15 28.98 -4.11 -6.86
C TRP A 15 29.55 -2.78 -6.32
N GLN A 16 30.54 -2.86 -5.43
CA GLN A 16 31.28 -1.68 -4.98
C GLN A 16 31.99 -0.99 -6.16
N LYS A 17 32.67 -1.78 -7.02
CA LYS A 17 33.36 -1.27 -8.21
C LYS A 17 32.40 -0.75 -9.27
N GLU A 18 31.20 -1.28 -9.34
CA GLU A 18 30.12 -0.83 -10.23
C GLU A 18 29.46 0.47 -9.73
N GLY A 19 29.76 0.93 -8.52
CA GLY A 19 29.28 2.21 -7.97
C GLY A 19 27.87 2.17 -7.40
N TRP A 20 27.36 1.01 -7.01
CA TRP A 20 26.12 0.92 -6.27
C TRP A 20 26.25 1.60 -4.91
N SER A 21 25.25 2.42 -4.53
CA SER A 21 25.29 3.15 -3.26
C SER A 21 24.86 2.31 -2.06
N MET A 22 24.06 1.27 -2.29
CA MET A 22 23.59 0.33 -1.27
C MET A 22 23.96 -1.09 -1.66
N LEU A 23 24.45 -1.87 -0.71
CA LEU A 23 24.90 -3.24 -0.91
C LEU A 23 23.96 -4.20 -0.16
N PRO A 24 23.16 -5.01 -0.86
CA PRO A 24 22.22 -5.93 -0.24
C PRO A 24 22.94 -7.18 0.32
N TYR A 25 22.53 -7.64 1.49
CA TYR A 25 22.77 -8.98 2.00
C TYR A 25 21.44 -9.64 2.32
N ILE A 26 21.19 -10.84 1.81
CA ILE A 26 19.93 -11.56 1.99
C ILE A 26 20.24 -12.97 2.52
N ALA A 27 19.67 -13.28 3.68
CA ALA A 27 19.69 -14.61 4.27
C ALA A 27 18.30 -15.25 4.16
N GLU A 28 18.25 -16.48 3.67
CA GLU A 28 17.03 -17.28 3.53
C GLU A 28 16.96 -18.35 4.61
N TYR A 29 15.81 -18.42 5.27
CA TYR A 29 15.52 -19.35 6.37
C TYR A 29 14.24 -20.13 6.05
N PRO A 30 14.32 -21.43 5.72
CA PRO A 30 13.13 -22.27 5.62
C PRO A 30 12.38 -22.35 6.96
N LEU A 31 11.07 -22.15 6.95
CA LEU A 31 10.20 -22.24 8.12
C LEU A 31 9.10 -23.29 7.89
N PRO A 32 9.44 -24.59 7.85
CA PRO A 32 8.46 -25.64 7.65
C PRO A 32 7.45 -25.69 8.80
N GLY A 33 6.17 -25.74 8.47
CA GLY A 33 5.08 -25.76 9.45
C GLY A 33 4.38 -24.42 9.67
N GLY A 34 4.73 -23.40 8.91
CA GLY A 34 4.19 -22.05 8.99
C GLY A 34 5.17 -21.06 9.59
N GLY A 35 5.10 -19.81 9.16
CA GLY A 35 6.09 -18.79 9.53
C GLY A 35 5.49 -17.41 9.79
N LEU A 36 4.15 -17.27 9.73
CA LEU A 36 3.47 -16.04 10.09
C LEU A 36 2.89 -16.12 11.50
N PRO A 37 3.00 -15.04 12.29
CA PRO A 37 2.38 -14.97 13.58
C PRO A 37 0.83 -14.85 13.42
N PRO A 38 0.05 -15.53 14.26
CA PRO A 38 -1.39 -15.33 14.32
C PRO A 38 -1.78 -13.89 14.70
N SER A 39 -0.95 -13.21 15.48
CA SER A 39 -1.10 -11.82 15.90
C SER A 39 0.23 -11.06 15.77
N TRP A 40 0.17 -9.83 15.25
CA TRP A 40 1.33 -8.94 15.11
C TRP A 40 1.60 -8.07 16.33
N ARG A 41 0.84 -8.25 17.42
CA ARG A 41 0.94 -7.42 18.61
C ARG A 41 2.39 -7.20 19.06
N ARG A 42 3.20 -8.28 19.12
CA ARG A 42 4.60 -8.22 19.56
C ARG A 42 5.46 -7.39 18.60
N ALA A 43 5.20 -7.46 17.31
CA ALA A 43 5.91 -6.64 16.34
C ALA A 43 5.73 -5.14 16.62
N TRP A 44 4.52 -4.74 16.98
CA TRP A 44 4.22 -3.34 17.32
C TRP A 44 4.81 -2.91 18.67
N GLU A 45 4.88 -3.81 19.65
CA GLU A 45 5.56 -3.55 20.93
C GLU A 45 7.07 -3.35 20.76
N ASP A 46 7.69 -4.11 19.87
CA ASP A 46 9.12 -4.06 19.59
C ASP A 46 9.53 -2.98 18.57
N SER A 47 8.57 -2.35 17.88
CA SER A 47 8.87 -1.41 16.80
C SER A 47 9.29 -0.03 17.31
N ALA A 48 10.08 0.67 16.48
CA ALA A 48 10.24 2.13 16.55
C ALA A 48 8.87 2.84 16.37
N PRO A 49 8.77 4.14 16.63
CA PRO A 49 7.56 4.93 16.37
C PRO A 49 7.09 4.85 14.92
N TYR A 50 8.01 4.67 13.98
CA TYR A 50 7.75 4.40 12.57
C TYR A 50 7.98 2.92 12.27
N ALA A 51 7.01 2.28 11.63
CA ALA A 51 7.08 0.89 11.23
C ALA A 51 6.03 0.61 10.16
N PHE A 52 6.17 -0.48 9.40
CA PHE A 52 5.11 -0.94 8.52
C PHE A 52 5.03 -2.45 8.44
N LEU A 53 3.85 -2.91 8.12
CA LEU A 53 3.53 -4.26 7.71
C LEU A 53 2.72 -4.18 6.42
N LEU A 54 3.14 -4.90 5.38
CA LEU A 54 2.38 -5.09 4.16
C LEU A 54 2.12 -6.58 4.02
N GLU A 55 0.85 -6.98 4.03
CA GLU A 55 0.45 -8.39 3.99
C GLU A 55 -0.36 -8.68 2.73
N SER A 56 -0.08 -9.81 2.14
CA SER A 56 -1.02 -10.42 1.22
C SER A 56 -1.79 -11.52 1.94
N ALA A 57 -2.93 -11.17 2.51
CA ALA A 57 -3.73 -12.12 3.27
C ALA A 57 -4.46 -13.13 2.38
N LYS A 58 -4.60 -12.85 1.07
CA LYS A 58 -5.23 -13.76 0.12
C LYS A 58 -4.75 -13.51 -1.32
N GLY A 59 -4.14 -14.54 -1.89
CA GLY A 59 -3.78 -14.55 -3.31
C GLY A 59 -2.46 -13.88 -3.68
N GLY A 60 -1.78 -13.19 -2.79
CA GLY A 60 -0.45 -12.68 -3.02
C GLY A 60 0.63 -13.53 -2.37
N ARG A 61 1.87 -13.30 -2.77
CA ARG A 61 2.98 -14.18 -2.44
C ARG A 61 3.73 -13.78 -1.19
N TYR A 62 3.84 -12.48 -0.86
CA TYR A 62 4.76 -12.00 0.16
C TYR A 62 4.06 -11.23 1.27
N THR A 63 4.62 -11.35 2.48
CA THR A 63 4.40 -10.43 3.60
C THR A 63 5.71 -9.73 3.92
N TYR A 64 5.66 -8.41 4.05
CA TYR A 64 6.80 -7.54 4.33
C TYR A 64 6.62 -6.85 5.68
N LEU A 65 7.66 -6.87 6.52
CA LEU A 65 7.69 -6.19 7.81
C LEU A 65 8.96 -5.37 7.94
N ALA A 66 8.84 -4.12 8.38
CA ALA A 66 9.97 -3.31 8.83
C ALA A 66 9.62 -2.58 10.13
N LEU A 67 10.47 -2.71 11.14
CA LEU A 67 10.24 -2.20 12.48
C LEU A 67 11.11 -0.98 12.83
N ASN A 68 12.19 -0.76 12.08
CA ASN A 68 13.18 0.26 12.35
C ASN A 68 13.62 0.97 11.05
N PRO A 69 12.76 1.80 10.44
CA PRO A 69 13.16 2.66 9.34
C PRO A 69 14.34 3.55 9.74
N VAL A 70 15.18 3.87 8.78
CA VAL A 70 16.38 4.69 9.03
C VAL A 70 16.17 6.16 8.73
N ALA A 71 15.20 6.51 7.90
CA ALA A 71 14.85 7.89 7.60
C ALA A 71 13.39 8.00 7.15
N ILE A 72 12.84 9.19 7.26
CA ILE A 72 11.47 9.55 6.89
C ILE A 72 11.50 10.76 5.99
N LEU A 73 10.60 10.77 5.01
CA LEU A 73 10.19 11.96 4.26
C LEU A 73 8.69 12.11 4.42
N GLU A 74 8.24 13.25 4.92
CA GLU A 74 6.81 13.59 4.99
C GLU A 74 6.56 14.97 4.41
N GLY A 75 5.40 15.18 3.80
CA GLY A 75 5.08 16.47 3.20
C GLY A 75 3.60 16.72 3.03
N LYS A 76 3.25 18.02 2.97
CA LYS A 76 1.92 18.52 2.65
C LYS A 76 2.05 19.68 1.66
N GLY A 77 1.38 19.57 0.51
CA GLY A 77 1.58 20.48 -0.62
C GLY A 77 3.05 20.53 -1.04
N GLU A 78 3.61 21.72 -1.17
CA GLU A 78 5.00 21.95 -1.57
C GLU A 78 6.00 21.95 -0.40
N GLN A 79 5.54 21.72 0.83
CA GLN A 79 6.40 21.69 2.02
C GLN A 79 6.64 20.24 2.43
N ALA A 80 7.91 19.89 2.64
CA ALA A 80 8.32 18.59 3.11
C ALA A 80 9.41 18.70 4.18
N VAL A 81 9.47 17.68 5.03
CA VAL A 81 10.52 17.50 6.04
C VAL A 81 11.10 16.09 5.87
N TRP A 82 12.41 16.00 5.78
CA TRP A 82 13.09 14.73 5.94
C TRP A 82 13.72 14.64 7.34
N THR A 83 13.75 13.42 7.86
CA THR A 83 14.37 13.14 9.16
C THR A 83 15.19 11.86 9.05
N ASP A 84 16.47 11.92 9.42
CA ASP A 84 17.28 10.73 9.66
C ASP A 84 17.01 10.24 11.09
N LEU A 85 16.47 9.05 11.22
CA LEU A 85 16.06 8.51 12.53
C LEU A 85 17.22 7.97 13.36
N GLN A 86 18.40 7.80 12.76
CA GLN A 86 19.60 7.32 13.46
C GLN A 86 20.39 8.48 14.09
N SER A 87 20.59 9.57 13.35
CA SER A 87 21.30 10.76 13.83
C SER A 87 20.39 11.79 14.51
N GLY A 88 19.09 11.78 14.18
CA GLY A 88 18.13 12.81 14.59
C GLY A 88 18.22 14.08 13.73
N GLU A 89 19.07 14.11 12.71
CA GLU A 89 19.13 15.22 11.76
C GLU A 89 17.85 15.32 10.96
N HIS A 90 17.41 16.54 10.70
CA HIS A 90 16.23 16.82 9.88
C HIS A 90 16.42 18.10 9.06
N GLY A 91 15.65 18.22 8.00
CA GLY A 91 15.68 19.41 7.14
C GLY A 91 14.37 19.62 6.41
N ALA A 92 14.05 20.90 6.17
CA ALA A 92 12.90 21.27 5.35
C ALA A 92 13.29 21.31 3.87
N ILE A 93 12.38 20.87 3.02
CA ILE A 93 12.48 20.92 1.56
C ILE A 93 11.22 21.61 1.03
N HIS A 94 11.39 22.47 0.02
CA HIS A 94 10.28 23.09 -0.70
C HIS A 94 10.31 22.66 -2.16
N GLY A 95 9.20 22.15 -2.66
CA GLY A 95 9.06 21.69 -4.05
C GLY A 95 7.86 20.82 -4.27
N GLN A 96 7.59 20.50 -5.53
CA GLN A 96 6.48 19.61 -5.90
C GLN A 96 6.69 18.21 -5.31
N PRO A 97 5.66 17.57 -4.74
CA PRO A 97 5.75 16.30 -4.02
C PRO A 97 6.57 15.22 -4.73
N LEU A 98 6.28 14.93 -6.01
CA LEU A 98 6.98 13.88 -6.75
C LEU A 98 8.44 14.26 -7.08
N THR A 99 8.75 15.55 -7.25
CA THR A 99 10.12 16.03 -7.45
C THR A 99 10.92 15.86 -6.15
N VAL A 100 10.38 16.31 -5.02
CA VAL A 100 11.00 16.14 -3.70
C VAL A 100 11.25 14.66 -3.41
N MET A 101 10.26 13.81 -3.68
CA MET A 101 10.35 12.39 -3.48
C MET A 101 11.42 11.74 -4.39
N ASN A 102 11.47 12.12 -5.68
CA ASN A 102 12.50 11.65 -6.61
C ASN A 102 13.91 11.99 -6.12
N ASP A 103 14.13 13.24 -5.72
CA ASP A 103 15.44 13.71 -5.28
C ASP A 103 15.89 13.05 -3.97
N TRP A 104 14.93 12.71 -3.10
CA TRP A 104 15.20 11.99 -1.85
C TRP A 104 15.51 10.52 -2.07
N ILE A 105 14.89 9.87 -3.07
CA ILE A 105 15.06 8.44 -3.41
C ILE A 105 16.33 8.22 -4.25
N ALA A 106 16.60 9.07 -5.23
CA ALA A 106 17.61 8.88 -6.26
C ALA A 106 19.03 8.55 -5.78
N PRO A 107 19.52 9.05 -4.62
CA PRO A 107 20.85 8.70 -4.11
C PRO A 107 21.01 7.23 -3.69
N TYR A 108 19.91 6.52 -3.45
CA TYR A 108 19.93 5.18 -2.88
C TYR A 108 19.60 4.14 -3.96
N ARG A 109 20.61 3.42 -4.43
CA ARG A 109 20.50 2.42 -5.49
C ARG A 109 21.20 1.13 -5.10
N ALA A 110 20.53 0.00 -5.23
CA ALA A 110 21.08 -1.33 -5.00
C ALA A 110 20.96 -2.22 -6.25
N PRO A 111 21.88 -3.18 -6.45
CA PRO A 111 21.75 -4.16 -7.51
C PRO A 111 20.57 -5.11 -7.23
N ARG A 112 19.92 -5.58 -8.29
CA ARG A 112 18.93 -6.65 -8.21
C ARG A 112 19.62 -7.98 -7.88
N VAL A 113 19.16 -8.68 -6.84
CA VAL A 113 19.62 -10.03 -6.51
C VAL A 113 18.72 -11.05 -7.21
N PRO A 114 19.23 -11.81 -8.20
CA PRO A 114 18.40 -12.75 -8.96
C PRO A 114 17.73 -13.81 -8.08
N GLY A 115 16.47 -14.13 -8.39
CA GLY A 115 15.69 -15.12 -7.65
C GLY A 115 15.17 -14.68 -6.28
N MET A 116 15.44 -13.44 -5.87
CA MET A 116 14.94 -12.88 -4.62
C MET A 116 13.64 -12.08 -4.84
N PRO A 117 12.84 -11.84 -3.79
CA PRO A 117 11.66 -10.98 -3.86
C PRO A 117 11.97 -9.63 -4.52
N PHE A 118 10.98 -9.02 -5.17
CA PHE A 118 11.18 -7.74 -5.86
C PHE A 118 11.41 -6.58 -4.89
N PHE A 119 10.85 -6.68 -3.69
CA PHE A 119 11.11 -5.73 -2.60
C PHE A 119 12.02 -6.40 -1.57
N SER A 120 13.23 -5.89 -1.43
CA SER A 120 14.24 -6.38 -0.48
C SER A 120 14.79 -5.28 0.44
N GLY A 121 14.44 -4.04 0.19
CA GLY A 121 14.80 -2.84 0.92
C GLY A 121 14.60 -1.62 0.03
N GLY A 122 14.44 -0.46 0.62
CA GLY A 122 14.10 0.74 -0.14
C GLY A 122 13.18 1.66 0.65
N PHE A 123 12.04 1.96 0.06
CA PHE A 123 11.09 2.93 0.58
C PHE A 123 9.70 2.31 0.65
N ALA A 124 9.02 2.51 1.76
CA ALA A 124 7.61 2.14 1.89
C ALA A 124 6.83 3.30 2.51
N GLY A 125 5.60 3.49 2.06
CA GLY A 125 4.82 4.64 2.51
C GLY A 125 3.51 4.80 1.76
N TYR A 126 2.99 6.02 1.75
CA TYR A 126 1.79 6.34 1.02
C TYR A 126 1.86 7.71 0.33
N LEU A 127 1.05 7.86 -0.70
CA LEU A 127 0.68 9.10 -1.37
C LEU A 127 -0.82 9.31 -1.16
N GLY A 128 -1.24 10.41 -0.58
CA GLY A 128 -2.63 10.83 -0.51
C GLY A 128 -3.14 11.33 -1.86
N TYR A 129 -4.45 11.30 -2.06
CA TYR A 129 -5.10 11.76 -3.30
C TYR A 129 -4.67 13.19 -3.69
N ASP A 130 -4.48 14.07 -2.71
CA ASP A 130 -4.18 15.48 -2.93
C ASP A 130 -2.79 15.74 -3.57
N VAL A 131 -1.91 14.72 -3.63
CA VAL A 131 -0.69 14.76 -4.47
C VAL A 131 -1.04 14.97 -5.95
N ALA A 132 -2.23 14.59 -6.41
CA ALA A 132 -2.72 14.85 -7.77
C ALA A 132 -2.72 16.34 -8.14
N ARG A 133 -2.80 17.25 -7.16
CA ARG A 133 -2.70 18.70 -7.36
C ARG A 133 -1.32 19.17 -7.84
N SER A 134 -0.31 18.34 -7.66
CA SER A 134 1.03 18.56 -8.21
C SER A 134 1.17 18.10 -9.66
N LEU A 135 0.26 17.26 -10.13
CA LEU A 135 0.24 16.71 -11.48
C LEU A 135 -0.71 17.47 -12.41
N GLU A 136 -1.85 17.91 -11.86
CA GLU A 136 -2.92 18.54 -12.61
C GLU A 136 -3.41 19.83 -11.91
N ARG A 137 -3.86 20.81 -12.70
CA ARG A 137 -4.49 22.02 -12.16
C ARG A 137 -5.90 21.71 -11.72
N LEU A 138 -6.10 21.56 -10.42
CA LEU A 138 -7.41 21.32 -9.83
C LEU A 138 -7.94 22.56 -9.11
N PRO A 139 -9.26 22.81 -9.10
CA PRO A 139 -9.88 23.82 -8.25
C PRO A 139 -9.56 23.58 -6.76
N THR A 140 -9.79 24.58 -5.92
CA THR A 140 -9.62 24.49 -4.47
C THR A 140 -10.94 24.89 -3.82
N GLN A 141 -11.90 23.96 -3.80
CA GLN A 141 -13.25 24.17 -3.28
C GLN A 141 -13.53 23.32 -2.05
N ALA A 142 -13.10 22.05 -2.06
CA ALA A 142 -13.21 21.15 -0.92
C ALA A 142 -12.34 21.61 0.25
N ALA A 143 -12.90 21.57 1.48
CA ALA A 143 -12.19 22.01 2.67
C ALA A 143 -11.03 21.07 3.02
N ASP A 144 -9.84 21.61 3.24
CA ASP A 144 -8.71 20.90 3.83
C ASP A 144 -8.81 21.00 5.36
N ASP A 145 -9.49 20.05 5.97
CA ASP A 145 -9.90 20.07 7.38
C ASP A 145 -9.12 19.08 8.26
N THR A 146 -8.03 18.51 7.73
CA THR A 146 -7.15 17.62 8.48
C THR A 146 -5.68 18.05 8.34
N ASP A 147 -4.87 17.75 9.37
CA ASP A 147 -3.41 17.94 9.32
C ASP A 147 -2.68 16.70 8.81
N ILE A 148 -3.38 15.75 8.18
CA ILE A 148 -2.77 14.53 7.64
C ILE A 148 -1.82 14.93 6.50
N PRO A 149 -0.56 14.46 6.52
CA PRO A 149 0.38 14.69 5.41
C PRO A 149 -0.15 14.15 4.09
N ASP A 150 0.13 14.83 2.98
CA ASP A 150 -0.21 14.34 1.65
C ASP A 150 0.62 13.12 1.25
N TYR A 151 1.81 12.98 1.83
CA TYR A 151 2.65 11.79 1.64
C TYR A 151 3.59 11.56 2.81
N VAL A 152 3.86 10.29 3.09
CA VAL A 152 4.90 9.85 4.02
C VAL A 152 5.61 8.65 3.43
N TRP A 153 6.95 8.69 3.42
CA TRP A 153 7.81 7.60 2.97
C TRP A 153 8.86 7.27 4.01
N MET A 154 9.03 6.00 4.30
CA MET A 154 9.99 5.43 5.24
C MET A 154 11.10 4.75 4.46
N ARG A 155 12.36 5.14 4.65
CA ARG A 155 13.51 4.43 4.11
C ARG A 155 13.90 3.28 5.04
N VAL A 156 14.00 2.07 4.48
CA VAL A 156 14.29 0.85 5.25
C VAL A 156 15.51 0.13 4.70
N ASN A 157 16.42 -0.20 5.60
CA ASN A 157 17.61 -0.99 5.33
C ASN A 157 17.52 -2.42 5.85
N GLU A 158 16.56 -2.71 6.73
CA GLU A 158 16.27 -4.04 7.27
C GLU A 158 14.83 -4.41 6.95
N LEU A 159 14.61 -5.53 6.25
CA LEU A 159 13.29 -5.98 5.83
C LEU A 159 13.15 -7.48 6.04
N TRP A 160 12.10 -7.89 6.76
CA TRP A 160 11.64 -9.27 6.81
C TRP A 160 10.66 -9.49 5.66
N ILE A 161 10.86 -10.61 4.94
CA ILE A 161 10.02 -10.98 3.81
C ILE A 161 9.63 -12.44 3.98
N TYR A 162 8.35 -12.71 4.19
CA TYR A 162 7.85 -14.07 4.25
C TYR A 162 7.21 -14.45 2.91
N ASP A 163 7.69 -15.53 2.31
CA ASP A 163 7.18 -16.10 1.07
C ASP A 163 6.17 -17.20 1.40
N HIS A 164 4.91 -16.96 1.07
CA HIS A 164 3.80 -17.89 1.32
C HIS A 164 3.87 -19.16 0.48
N GLU A 165 4.47 -19.08 -0.73
CA GLU A 165 4.58 -20.24 -1.64
C GLU A 165 5.64 -21.22 -1.16
N THR A 166 6.78 -20.72 -0.73
CA THR A 166 7.92 -21.56 -0.35
C THR A 166 8.01 -21.79 1.16
N SER A 167 7.21 -21.09 1.97
CA SER A 167 7.31 -21.07 3.42
C SER A 167 8.72 -20.69 3.90
N CYS A 168 9.34 -19.73 3.24
CA CYS A 168 10.65 -19.20 3.57
C CYS A 168 10.57 -17.78 4.10
N LEU A 169 11.41 -17.49 5.10
CA LEU A 169 11.68 -16.14 5.58
C LEU A 169 12.98 -15.65 4.94
N TYR A 170 12.95 -14.51 4.29
CA TYR A 170 14.13 -13.75 3.89
C TYR A 170 14.34 -12.61 4.89
N CYS A 171 15.55 -12.52 5.44
CA CYS A 171 16.01 -11.35 6.16
C CYS A 171 16.96 -10.59 5.25
N ALA A 172 16.55 -9.42 4.81
CA ALA A 172 17.32 -8.57 3.90
C ALA A 172 17.89 -7.36 4.66
N VAL A 173 19.19 -7.10 4.47
CA VAL A 173 19.90 -5.97 5.06
C VAL A 173 20.63 -5.22 3.95
N HIS A 174 20.48 -3.91 3.88
CA HIS A 174 21.20 -3.04 2.96
C HIS A 174 22.18 -2.18 3.72
N MET A 175 23.45 -2.29 3.36
CA MET A 175 24.54 -1.48 3.94
C MET A 175 24.98 -0.41 2.93
N PRO A 176 25.30 0.80 3.39
CA PRO A 176 25.87 1.81 2.49
C PRO A 176 27.23 1.35 1.96
N ASN A 177 27.48 1.62 0.67
CA ASN A 177 28.79 1.42 0.09
C ASN A 177 29.78 2.42 0.75
N PRO A 178 30.87 1.95 1.37
CA PRO A 178 31.81 2.82 2.07
C PRO A 178 32.60 3.76 1.16
N VAL A 179 32.55 3.55 -0.15
CA VAL A 179 33.31 4.34 -1.13
C VAL A 179 32.39 5.02 -2.12
N ARG A 180 32.49 6.35 -2.21
CA ARG A 180 31.95 7.10 -3.33
C ARG A 180 33.03 7.18 -4.42
N LEU A 181 32.73 6.68 -5.63
CA LEU A 181 33.65 6.70 -6.78
C LEU A 181 34.20 8.09 -7.13
N SER A 182 33.55 9.16 -6.68
CA SER A 182 34.02 10.54 -6.86
C SER A 182 35.30 10.87 -6.08
N GLU A 183 35.74 10.03 -5.16
CA GLU A 183 36.92 10.25 -4.33
C GLU A 183 38.22 9.72 -4.98
N PHE A 184 38.11 8.90 -6.04
CA PHE A 184 39.28 8.27 -6.72
C PHE A 184 39.97 9.12 -7.79
N SER A 185 39.50 10.30 -8.14
CA SER A 185 39.93 10.97 -9.37
C SER A 185 41.16 11.91 -9.28
N SER A 186 41.85 12.01 -8.12
CA SER A 186 42.92 13.00 -7.97
C SER A 186 44.17 12.63 -7.13
N GLN A 187 44.37 11.33 -6.83
CA GLN A 187 45.49 10.91 -5.95
C GLN A 187 46.53 10.02 -6.65
N THR A 188 47.76 9.98 -6.11
CA THR A 188 48.90 9.18 -6.59
C THR A 188 48.63 7.69 -6.40
N ASP A 189 49.27 6.80 -7.22
CA ASP A 189 49.08 5.34 -7.22
C ASP A 189 49.26 4.69 -5.84
N LEU A 190 50.20 5.15 -5.01
CA LEU A 190 50.42 4.65 -3.65
C LEU A 190 49.30 5.02 -2.68
N ALA A 191 48.73 6.19 -2.81
CA ALA A 191 47.60 6.63 -2.00
C ALA A 191 46.33 5.83 -2.38
N ASN A 192 46.17 5.51 -3.65
CA ASN A 192 45.09 4.66 -4.15
C ASN A 192 45.21 3.20 -3.62
N GLU A 193 46.39 2.63 -3.49
CA GLU A 193 46.59 1.27 -2.96
C GLU A 193 46.30 1.17 -1.45
N VAL A 194 46.66 2.18 -0.68
CA VAL A 194 46.32 2.26 0.75
C VAL A 194 44.81 2.43 0.93
N MET A 195 44.17 3.34 0.17
CA MET A 195 42.71 3.52 0.18
C MET A 195 41.97 2.25 -0.23
N LEU A 196 42.45 1.52 -1.23
CA LEU A 196 41.82 0.27 -1.66
C LEU A 196 41.87 -0.80 -0.55
N ASN A 197 42.99 -0.93 0.17
CA ASN A 197 43.13 -1.87 1.28
C ASN A 197 42.26 -1.49 2.49
N GLU A 198 42.20 -0.20 2.85
CA GLU A 198 41.31 0.28 3.91
C GLU A 198 39.84 0.08 3.54
N THR A 199 39.48 0.36 2.31
CA THR A 199 38.13 0.16 1.77
C THR A 199 37.71 -1.31 1.78
N ALA A 200 38.62 -2.23 1.36
CA ALA A 200 38.34 -3.66 1.41
C ALA A 200 38.14 -4.15 2.87
N SER A 201 38.89 -3.59 3.83
CA SER A 201 38.73 -3.89 5.25
C SER A 201 37.38 -3.38 5.79
N ILE A 202 36.93 -2.18 5.38
CA ILE A 202 35.64 -1.63 5.78
C ILE A 202 34.49 -2.44 5.14
N LEU A 203 34.62 -2.82 3.87
CA LEU A 203 33.63 -3.64 3.17
C LEU A 203 33.45 -5.00 3.86
N GLY A 204 34.53 -5.69 4.22
CA GLY A 204 34.46 -6.94 4.98
C GLY A 204 33.78 -6.79 6.35
N LYS A 205 34.02 -5.67 7.05
CA LYS A 205 33.33 -5.35 8.31
C LYS A 205 31.83 -5.14 8.10
N HIS A 206 31.44 -4.37 7.07
CA HIS A 206 30.03 -4.14 6.73
C HIS A 206 29.34 -5.45 6.34
N TYR A 207 30.02 -6.32 5.58
CA TYR A 207 29.49 -7.64 5.23
C TYR A 207 29.25 -8.49 6.49
N ALA A 208 30.26 -8.59 7.39
CA ALA A 208 30.11 -9.33 8.64
C ALA A 208 29.00 -8.76 9.53
N GLU A 209 28.86 -7.43 9.57
CA GLU A 209 27.77 -6.77 10.28
C GLU A 209 26.40 -7.11 9.68
N ALA A 210 26.26 -7.11 8.34
CA ALA A 210 25.02 -7.49 7.67
C ALA A 210 24.61 -8.94 8.00
N VAL A 211 25.57 -9.87 8.05
CA VAL A 211 25.33 -11.25 8.50
C VAL A 211 24.77 -11.28 9.92
N GLN A 212 25.42 -10.57 10.86
CA GLN A 212 24.98 -10.53 12.25
C GLN A 212 23.58 -9.90 12.40
N ARG A 213 23.26 -8.88 11.58
CA ARG A 213 21.94 -8.25 11.59
C ARG A 213 20.86 -9.24 11.16
N THR A 214 21.08 -10.04 10.10
CA THR A 214 20.09 -11.04 9.67
C THR A 214 19.86 -12.14 10.70
N GLU A 215 20.89 -12.53 11.48
CA GLU A 215 20.73 -13.48 12.60
C GLU A 215 19.88 -12.91 13.74
N ARG A 216 20.07 -11.61 14.05
CA ARG A 216 19.23 -10.92 15.02
C ARG A 216 17.78 -10.80 14.52
N MET A 217 17.60 -10.46 13.25
CA MET A 217 16.29 -10.41 12.60
C MET A 217 15.56 -11.75 12.68
N LEU A 218 16.24 -12.88 12.42
CA LEU A 218 15.65 -14.21 12.58
C LEU A 218 15.20 -14.48 14.02
N THR A 219 16.01 -14.08 15.00
CA THR A 219 15.70 -14.26 16.42
C THR A 219 14.46 -13.46 16.80
N GLN A 220 14.38 -12.20 16.35
CA GLN A 220 13.24 -11.33 16.60
C GLN A 220 11.98 -11.86 15.92
N TRP A 221 12.07 -12.35 14.68
CA TRP A 221 10.95 -12.98 13.98
C TRP A 221 10.37 -14.18 14.75
N LYS A 222 11.24 -15.06 15.27
CA LYS A 222 10.81 -16.19 16.11
C LYS A 222 10.09 -15.74 17.39
N ASN A 223 10.57 -14.67 18.01
CA ASN A 223 9.92 -14.11 19.20
C ASN A 223 8.54 -13.53 18.84
N ILE A 224 8.39 -12.88 17.70
CA ILE A 224 7.10 -12.37 17.21
C ILE A 224 6.13 -13.54 16.96
N ILE A 225 6.57 -14.61 16.29
CA ILE A 225 5.74 -15.80 16.08
C ILE A 225 5.28 -16.38 17.43
N HIS A 226 6.23 -16.67 18.31
CA HIS A 226 5.92 -17.28 19.61
C HIS A 226 4.96 -16.42 20.44
N ALA A 227 5.17 -15.11 20.46
CA ALA A 227 4.27 -14.20 21.16
C ALA A 227 2.87 -14.15 20.51
N GLY A 228 2.78 -14.23 19.18
CA GLY A 228 1.52 -14.30 18.46
C GLY A 228 0.74 -15.60 18.73
N GLU A 229 1.43 -16.73 18.81
CA GLU A 229 0.85 -18.05 19.16
C GLU A 229 0.30 -18.08 20.60
N THR A 230 0.91 -17.32 21.50
CA THR A 230 0.53 -17.22 22.91
C THR A 230 -0.34 -16.01 23.24
N ASP A 231 -0.70 -15.19 22.24
CA ASP A 231 -1.57 -14.02 22.43
C ASP A 231 -2.99 -14.46 22.86
N PRO A 232 -3.44 -14.18 24.09
CA PRO A 232 -4.75 -14.61 24.58
C PRO A 232 -5.91 -13.92 23.83
N ALA A 233 -5.67 -12.81 23.18
CA ALA A 233 -6.69 -12.10 22.41
C ALA A 233 -7.05 -12.82 21.09
N TYR A 234 -6.10 -13.53 20.48
CA TYR A 234 -6.33 -14.19 19.19
C TYR A 234 -7.42 -15.29 19.22
N PRO A 235 -7.40 -16.27 20.16
CA PRO A 235 -8.49 -17.25 20.27
C PRO A 235 -9.85 -16.60 20.55
N LEU A 236 -9.88 -15.54 21.36
CA LEU A 236 -11.12 -14.81 21.67
C LEU A 236 -11.69 -14.11 20.42
N ARG A 237 -10.83 -13.54 19.58
CA ARG A 237 -11.22 -12.94 18.29
C ARG A 237 -11.82 -14.01 17.37
N CYS A 238 -11.16 -15.16 17.23
CA CYS A 238 -11.65 -16.27 16.41
C CYS A 238 -13.00 -16.83 16.90
N ALA A 239 -13.18 -17.01 18.21
CA ALA A 239 -14.43 -17.47 18.81
C ALA A 239 -15.59 -16.50 18.51
N ARG A 240 -15.37 -15.18 18.69
CA ARG A 240 -16.38 -14.15 18.38
C ARG A 240 -16.80 -14.12 16.92
N LEU A 241 -15.85 -14.35 16.00
CA LEU A 241 -16.17 -14.45 14.57
C LEU A 241 -17.08 -15.64 14.27
N SER A 242 -16.84 -16.78 14.92
CA SER A 242 -17.65 -17.99 14.76
C SER A 242 -19.07 -17.83 15.30
N GLU A 243 -19.23 -17.09 16.41
CA GLU A 243 -20.54 -16.90 17.08
C GLU A 243 -21.43 -15.85 16.41
N LYS A 244 -20.86 -14.73 15.99
CA LYS A 244 -21.65 -13.56 15.55
C LYS A 244 -21.76 -13.37 14.04
N GLY A 245 -20.87 -14.00 13.25
CA GLY A 245 -20.81 -13.78 11.81
C GLY A 245 -20.66 -12.29 11.41
N LEU A 246 -20.68 -12.02 10.12
CA LEU A 246 -20.70 -10.64 9.58
C LEU A 246 -22.08 -9.96 9.70
N GLU A 247 -23.15 -10.73 9.96
CA GLU A 247 -24.53 -10.24 9.84
C GLU A 247 -25.02 -9.38 11.03
N ALA A 248 -24.34 -9.40 12.17
CA ALA A 248 -24.80 -8.72 13.40
C ALA A 248 -24.52 -7.20 13.46
N VAL A 249 -24.29 -6.53 12.32
CA VAL A 249 -24.04 -5.07 12.28
C VAL A 249 -25.31 -4.32 11.89
N HIS A 250 -26.33 -4.32 12.75
CA HIS A 250 -27.52 -3.50 12.54
C HIS A 250 -27.48 -2.12 13.22
N GLN A 251 -26.45 -1.79 14.01
CA GLN A 251 -26.23 -0.47 14.61
C GLN A 251 -25.05 0.25 13.95
N GLU A 252 -25.14 0.46 12.65
CA GLU A 252 -24.01 0.83 11.76
C GLU A 252 -23.48 2.26 11.91
N SER A 253 -24.13 3.13 12.65
CA SER A 253 -23.80 4.57 12.62
C SER A 253 -23.52 5.20 13.98
N GLU A 254 -23.58 4.46 15.07
CA GLU A 254 -23.38 5.05 16.39
C GLU A 254 -21.94 5.56 16.55
N GLY A 255 -21.83 6.86 16.80
CA GLY A 255 -20.55 7.54 16.99
C GLY A 255 -19.81 7.97 15.72
N TRP A 256 -20.30 7.63 14.51
CA TRP A 256 -19.74 8.14 13.26
C TRP A 256 -20.41 9.43 12.83
N LYS A 257 -19.63 10.47 12.54
CA LYS A 257 -20.07 11.73 11.95
C LYS A 257 -19.72 11.74 10.48
N THR A 258 -20.63 12.15 9.61
CA THR A 258 -20.39 12.29 8.18
C THR A 258 -20.20 13.75 7.80
N ALA A 259 -19.27 14.03 6.91
CA ALA A 259 -19.09 15.34 6.30
C ALA A 259 -20.12 15.60 5.18
N PHE A 260 -20.80 14.56 4.70
CA PHE A 260 -21.71 14.61 3.56
C PHE A 260 -23.02 13.94 3.96
N SER A 261 -24.11 14.71 4.09
CA SER A 261 -25.43 14.15 4.43
C SER A 261 -25.95 13.28 3.28
N GLN A 262 -26.88 12.37 3.57
CA GLN A 262 -27.52 11.55 2.52
C GLN A 262 -28.19 12.45 1.46
N GLN A 263 -28.90 13.48 1.89
CA GLN A 263 -29.61 14.39 0.98
C GLN A 263 -28.64 15.15 0.07
N ASP A 264 -27.54 15.67 0.62
CA ASP A 264 -26.52 16.39 -0.16
C ASP A 264 -25.80 15.45 -1.12
N PHE A 265 -25.49 14.21 -0.70
CA PHE A 265 -24.91 13.20 -1.57
C PHE A 265 -25.85 12.84 -2.74
N GLU A 266 -27.14 12.63 -2.46
CA GLU A 266 -28.15 12.37 -3.51
C GLU A 266 -28.28 13.56 -4.49
N HIS A 267 -28.15 14.80 -4.02
CA HIS A 267 -28.10 15.99 -4.88
C HIS A 267 -26.81 15.98 -5.74
N ALA A 268 -25.66 15.66 -5.15
CA ALA A 268 -24.40 15.57 -5.87
C ALA A 268 -24.43 14.48 -6.95
N VAL A 269 -25.06 13.32 -6.69
CA VAL A 269 -25.29 12.28 -7.70
C VAL A 269 -26.06 12.82 -8.90
N LYS A 270 -27.17 13.56 -8.67
CA LYS A 270 -27.94 14.18 -9.75
C LYS A 270 -27.12 15.21 -10.52
N ARG A 271 -26.27 15.97 -9.82
CA ARG A 271 -25.36 16.93 -10.45
C ARG A 271 -24.34 16.24 -11.35
N VAL A 272 -23.80 15.09 -10.93
CA VAL A 272 -22.93 14.26 -11.78
C VAL A 272 -23.68 13.77 -13.02
N GLN A 273 -24.94 13.32 -12.87
CA GLN A 273 -25.76 12.90 -14.02
C GLN A 273 -26.00 14.03 -15.02
N GLU A 274 -26.14 15.29 -14.55
CA GLU A 274 -26.21 16.45 -15.44
C GLU A 274 -24.91 16.64 -16.23
N TYR A 275 -23.73 16.50 -15.61
CA TYR A 275 -22.44 16.55 -16.31
C TYR A 275 -22.30 15.42 -17.34
N ILE A 276 -22.75 14.19 -17.01
CA ILE A 276 -22.76 13.08 -17.94
C ILE A 276 -23.70 13.38 -19.12
N ALA A 277 -24.89 13.88 -18.88
CA ALA A 277 -25.87 14.23 -19.94
C ALA A 277 -25.38 15.35 -20.85
N GLN A 278 -24.53 16.27 -20.34
CA GLN A 278 -23.88 17.33 -21.11
C GLN A 278 -22.68 16.82 -21.93
N GLY A 279 -22.22 15.59 -21.67
CA GLY A 279 -21.07 15.00 -22.33
C GLY A 279 -19.71 15.35 -21.74
N ASP A 280 -19.68 15.95 -20.54
CA ASP A 280 -18.43 16.32 -19.85
C ASP A 280 -17.64 15.08 -19.40
N VAL A 281 -18.34 14.07 -18.86
CA VAL A 281 -17.76 12.85 -18.29
C VAL A 281 -18.64 11.64 -18.59
N PHE A 282 -18.06 10.43 -18.48
CA PHE A 282 -18.80 9.17 -18.60
C PHE A 282 -19.17 8.59 -17.23
N GLN A 283 -18.28 8.76 -16.25
CA GLN A 283 -18.42 8.26 -14.88
C GLN A 283 -17.64 9.14 -13.93
N VAL A 284 -18.16 9.35 -12.73
CA VAL A 284 -17.45 10.00 -11.62
C VAL A 284 -17.54 9.14 -10.37
N ASN A 285 -16.43 8.86 -9.71
CA ASN A 285 -16.44 8.22 -8.40
C ASN A 285 -16.67 9.27 -7.31
N LEU A 286 -17.87 9.31 -6.73
CA LEU A 286 -18.25 10.24 -5.66
C LEU A 286 -18.17 9.54 -4.30
N SER A 287 -17.65 10.22 -3.27
CA SER A 287 -17.35 9.58 -2.00
C SER A 287 -17.92 10.29 -0.77
N ILE A 288 -18.02 9.56 0.34
CA ILE A 288 -18.47 10.02 1.64
C ILE A 288 -17.39 9.75 2.67
N ARG A 289 -16.92 10.82 3.35
CA ARG A 289 -16.02 10.68 4.50
C ARG A 289 -16.81 10.68 5.80
N GLN A 290 -16.47 9.73 6.64
CA GLN A 290 -16.98 9.58 8.00
C GLN A 290 -15.84 9.63 8.99
N GLN A 291 -16.09 10.18 10.18
CA GLN A 291 -15.09 10.27 11.24
C GLN A 291 -15.65 9.85 12.59
N ARG A 292 -14.78 9.31 13.46
CA ARG A 292 -15.10 8.87 14.80
C ARG A 292 -13.90 8.98 15.71
N THR A 293 -14.11 9.33 16.98
CA THR A 293 -13.09 9.22 18.02
C THR A 293 -12.99 7.77 18.49
N LEU A 294 -11.77 7.24 18.54
CA LEU A 294 -11.46 5.88 18.96
C LEU A 294 -10.99 5.84 20.41
N ALA A 295 -11.35 4.74 21.07
CA ALA A 295 -10.77 4.31 22.33
C ALA A 295 -9.89 3.05 22.18
N ALA A 296 -10.09 2.33 21.08
CA ALA A 296 -9.29 1.18 20.68
C ALA A 296 -7.98 1.62 20.00
N LEU A 297 -6.92 0.84 20.18
CA LEU A 297 -5.68 1.03 19.43
C LEU A 297 -5.88 0.63 17.95
N PRO A 298 -5.36 1.42 16.99
CA PRO A 298 -5.45 1.08 15.56
C PRO A 298 -4.83 -0.29 15.24
N GLU A 299 -3.80 -0.71 15.97
CA GLU A 299 -3.16 -2.01 15.87
C GLU A 299 -4.15 -3.16 16.15
N ASN A 300 -5.02 -3.02 17.17
CA ASN A 300 -6.06 -4.00 17.45
C ASN A 300 -7.16 -4.00 16.39
N ILE A 301 -7.50 -2.83 15.84
CA ILE A 301 -8.44 -2.72 14.71
C ILE A 301 -7.88 -3.44 13.48
N TYR A 302 -6.56 -3.33 13.22
CA TYR A 302 -5.90 -4.05 12.13
C TYR A 302 -6.02 -5.58 12.31
N GLU A 303 -5.80 -6.09 13.52
CA GLU A 303 -5.96 -7.52 13.81
C GLU A 303 -7.40 -8.01 13.53
N TRP A 304 -8.41 -7.21 13.84
CA TRP A 304 -9.79 -7.52 13.48
C TRP A 304 -10.04 -7.45 11.97
N LEU A 305 -9.47 -6.45 11.28
CA LEU A 305 -9.63 -6.29 9.84
C LEU A 305 -9.03 -7.47 9.07
N ARG A 306 -7.87 -7.98 9.50
CA ARG A 306 -7.24 -9.18 8.93
C ARG A 306 -8.15 -10.41 8.96
N LEU A 307 -8.90 -10.58 10.04
CA LEU A 307 -9.82 -11.70 10.23
C LEU A 307 -11.14 -11.51 9.49
N LEU A 308 -11.67 -10.28 9.47
CA LEU A 308 -12.99 -9.97 8.90
C LEU A 308 -12.96 -9.81 7.38
N ASN A 309 -11.89 -9.24 6.84
CA ASN A 309 -11.79 -8.87 5.42
C ASN A 309 -10.37 -9.10 4.88
N PRO A 310 -9.88 -10.35 4.83
CA PRO A 310 -8.57 -10.65 4.25
C PRO A 310 -8.55 -10.22 2.78
N SER A 311 -7.56 -9.39 2.41
CA SER A 311 -7.43 -8.76 1.09
C SER A 311 -6.01 -8.89 0.54
N PRO A 312 -5.80 -8.79 -0.79
CA PRO A 312 -4.49 -8.98 -1.40
C PRO A 312 -3.44 -7.93 -1.00
N TYR A 313 -3.85 -6.70 -0.75
CA TYR A 313 -2.97 -5.57 -0.46
C TYR A 313 -3.28 -4.96 0.91
N MET A 314 -3.29 -5.81 1.94
CA MET A 314 -3.45 -5.33 3.31
C MET A 314 -2.17 -4.65 3.80
N GLY A 315 -2.33 -3.70 4.72
CA GLY A 315 -1.16 -3.09 5.32
C GLY A 315 -1.48 -2.22 6.52
N MET A 316 -0.48 -2.05 7.33
CA MET A 316 -0.48 -1.07 8.40
C MET A 316 0.78 -0.24 8.32
N LEU A 317 0.63 1.09 8.20
CA LEU A 317 1.70 2.05 8.41
C LEU A 317 1.52 2.67 9.79
N ARG A 318 2.58 2.63 10.57
CA ARG A 318 2.65 3.23 11.90
C ARG A 318 3.61 4.41 11.88
N MET A 319 3.10 5.57 12.32
CA MET A 319 3.81 6.82 12.49
C MET A 319 3.42 7.42 13.85
N PRO A 320 4.16 8.35 14.45
CA PRO A 320 3.87 8.87 15.78
C PRO A 320 2.42 9.32 15.99
N ASP A 321 1.89 10.12 15.06
CA ASP A 321 0.55 10.72 15.16
C ASP A 321 -0.44 10.21 14.12
N LEU A 322 0.00 9.35 13.18
CA LEU A 322 -0.84 8.82 12.11
C LEU A 322 -0.70 7.30 12.00
N ARG A 323 -1.82 6.62 11.82
CA ARG A 323 -1.90 5.20 11.48
C ARG A 323 -2.73 5.03 10.23
N ILE A 324 -2.24 4.25 9.27
CA ILE A 324 -3.02 3.82 8.11
C ILE A 324 -3.29 2.33 8.27
N VAL A 325 -4.54 1.96 8.47
CA VAL A 325 -5.01 0.57 8.65
C VAL A 325 -5.76 0.19 7.38
N SER A 326 -5.10 -0.54 6.48
CA SER A 326 -5.59 -0.81 5.13
C SER A 326 -5.99 -2.26 4.92
N GLY A 327 -7.18 -2.47 4.34
CA GLY A 327 -7.67 -3.72 3.80
C GLY A 327 -7.94 -3.62 2.30
N SER A 328 -7.06 -2.95 1.55
CA SER A 328 -7.24 -2.71 0.12
C SER A 328 -7.27 -4.00 -0.70
N PRO A 329 -8.22 -4.16 -1.62
CA PRO A 329 -8.25 -5.28 -2.55
C PRO A 329 -7.59 -4.97 -3.91
N GLU A 330 -7.18 -3.72 -4.19
CA GLU A 330 -6.93 -3.26 -5.54
C GLU A 330 -5.50 -2.74 -5.74
N LEU A 331 -4.85 -3.19 -6.80
CA LEU A 331 -3.57 -2.70 -7.28
C LEU A 331 -3.77 -1.39 -8.06
N LEU A 332 -2.96 -0.37 -7.78
CA LEU A 332 -2.84 0.79 -8.67
C LEU A 332 -1.90 0.46 -9.83
N VAL A 333 -0.65 0.17 -9.51
CA VAL A 333 0.39 -0.09 -10.51
C VAL A 333 1.55 -0.90 -9.90
N LYS A 334 2.16 -1.72 -10.73
CA LYS A 334 3.34 -2.52 -10.39
C LYS A 334 4.42 -2.31 -11.46
N LEU A 335 5.67 -2.20 -11.01
CA LEU A 335 6.87 -2.14 -11.85
C LEU A 335 7.82 -3.26 -11.42
N GLU A 336 8.04 -4.24 -12.27
CA GLU A 336 8.94 -5.37 -12.02
C GLU A 336 9.90 -5.56 -13.20
N ASP A 337 11.20 -5.37 -12.94
CA ASP A 337 12.29 -5.53 -13.93
C ASP A 337 11.97 -4.82 -15.27
N GLY A 338 11.44 -3.58 -15.17
CA GLY A 338 11.09 -2.74 -16.31
C GLY A 338 9.72 -3.06 -16.94
N ARG A 339 8.94 -4.01 -16.43
CA ARG A 339 7.56 -4.27 -16.83
C ARG A 339 6.60 -3.50 -15.93
N VAL A 340 5.84 -2.59 -16.51
CA VAL A 340 4.75 -1.86 -15.84
C VAL A 340 3.47 -2.64 -16.04
N SER A 341 2.69 -2.84 -14.99
CA SER A 341 1.39 -3.50 -15.07
C SER A 341 0.35 -2.87 -14.15
N ALA A 342 -0.90 -2.87 -14.61
CA ALA A 342 -2.09 -2.52 -13.85
C ALA A 342 -3.14 -3.62 -13.98
N ARG A 343 -4.01 -3.76 -12.97
CA ARG A 343 -5.02 -4.81 -12.94
C ARG A 343 -6.39 -4.23 -12.59
N PRO A 344 -7.05 -3.56 -13.55
CA PRO A 344 -8.37 -2.99 -13.32
C PRO A 344 -9.40 -4.06 -12.99
N ILE A 345 -10.23 -3.74 -11.99
CA ILE A 345 -11.30 -4.59 -11.48
C ILE A 345 -12.61 -3.82 -11.66
N ALA A 346 -13.60 -4.44 -12.33
CA ALA A 346 -14.95 -3.90 -12.41
C ALA A 346 -15.97 -5.04 -12.40
N GLY A 347 -17.22 -4.69 -12.17
CA GLY A 347 -18.29 -5.68 -12.07
C GLY A 347 -18.14 -6.58 -10.85
N THR A 348 -19.23 -6.81 -10.15
CA THR A 348 -19.23 -7.65 -8.94
C THR A 348 -20.48 -8.50 -8.91
N ARG A 349 -20.30 -9.79 -8.62
CA ARG A 349 -21.39 -10.70 -8.24
C ARG A 349 -21.03 -11.41 -6.96
N ARG A 350 -22.05 -11.80 -6.18
CA ARG A 350 -21.87 -12.69 -5.02
C ARG A 350 -21.40 -14.07 -5.48
N ARG A 351 -20.77 -14.80 -4.59
CA ARG A 351 -20.51 -16.23 -4.79
C ARG A 351 -21.81 -17.01 -4.75
N GLY A 352 -21.91 -18.05 -5.57
CA GLY A 352 -22.98 -19.04 -5.50
C GLY A 352 -22.87 -19.93 -4.26
N LEU A 353 -23.98 -20.47 -3.80
CA LEU A 353 -24.00 -21.45 -2.70
C LEU A 353 -23.60 -22.86 -3.18
N THR A 354 -23.69 -23.09 -4.48
CA THR A 354 -23.29 -24.35 -5.14
C THR A 354 -22.36 -24.03 -6.33
N PRO A 355 -21.56 -25.01 -6.81
CA PRO A 355 -20.72 -24.81 -8.00
C PRO A 355 -21.51 -24.38 -9.24
N ASP A 356 -22.75 -24.92 -9.43
CA ASP A 356 -23.60 -24.56 -10.55
C ASP A 356 -24.13 -23.12 -10.45
N GLU A 357 -24.51 -22.69 -9.24
CA GLU A 357 -24.91 -21.30 -9.00
C GLU A 357 -23.72 -20.34 -9.19
N ASP A 358 -22.52 -20.72 -8.77
CA ASP A 358 -21.29 -19.95 -8.96
C ASP A 358 -20.99 -19.78 -10.46
N ALA A 359 -21.11 -20.85 -11.24
CA ALA A 359 -20.95 -20.80 -12.69
C ALA A 359 -22.02 -19.93 -13.37
N ALA A 360 -23.27 -19.98 -12.91
CA ALA A 360 -24.36 -19.15 -13.43
C ALA A 360 -24.11 -17.66 -13.14
N MET A 361 -23.64 -17.30 -11.92
CA MET A 361 -23.28 -15.91 -11.57
C MET A 361 -22.12 -15.40 -12.42
N ALA A 362 -21.11 -16.23 -12.67
CA ALA A 362 -19.98 -15.87 -13.54
C ALA A 362 -20.43 -15.66 -15.00
N ALA A 363 -21.30 -16.53 -15.52
CA ALA A 363 -21.87 -16.39 -16.86
C ALA A 363 -22.72 -15.11 -16.98
N GLU A 364 -23.54 -14.80 -15.98
CA GLU A 364 -24.32 -13.56 -15.92
C GLU A 364 -23.39 -12.32 -15.96
N LEU A 365 -22.32 -12.33 -15.13
CA LEU A 365 -21.35 -11.25 -15.09
C LEU A 365 -20.68 -11.03 -16.45
N LEU A 366 -20.24 -12.11 -17.11
CA LEU A 366 -19.62 -12.08 -18.44
C LEU A 366 -20.58 -11.64 -19.56
N SER A 367 -21.88 -11.93 -19.43
CA SER A 367 -22.89 -11.58 -20.44
C SER A 367 -23.46 -10.17 -20.26
N SER A 368 -23.24 -9.53 -19.13
CA SER A 368 -23.74 -8.18 -18.85
C SER A 368 -23.06 -7.13 -19.74
N GLU A 369 -23.79 -6.57 -20.70
CA GLU A 369 -23.26 -5.51 -21.59
C GLU A 369 -22.79 -4.29 -20.80
N LYS A 370 -23.53 -3.89 -19.76
CA LYS A 370 -23.18 -2.75 -18.89
C LYS A 370 -21.83 -2.98 -18.19
N GLU A 371 -21.68 -4.11 -17.49
CA GLU A 371 -20.46 -4.43 -16.73
C GLU A 371 -19.24 -4.54 -17.67
N ARG A 372 -19.44 -5.13 -18.85
CA ARG A 372 -18.38 -5.22 -19.87
C ARG A 372 -18.00 -3.86 -20.42
N ALA A 373 -18.96 -3.00 -20.74
CA ALA A 373 -18.69 -1.66 -21.26
C ALA A 373 -17.93 -0.81 -20.24
N GLU A 374 -18.35 -0.83 -18.98
CA GLU A 374 -17.65 -0.17 -17.88
C GLU A 374 -16.22 -0.70 -17.74
N HIS A 375 -16.06 -2.02 -17.75
CA HIS A 375 -14.73 -2.63 -17.62
C HIS A 375 -13.80 -2.28 -18.77
N ILE A 376 -14.27 -2.30 -20.03
CA ILE A 376 -13.48 -1.91 -21.21
C ILE A 376 -13.06 -0.44 -21.11
N MET A 377 -13.91 0.45 -20.62
CA MET A 377 -13.56 1.85 -20.39
C MET A 377 -12.39 1.97 -19.40
N LEU A 378 -12.40 1.20 -18.30
CA LEU A 378 -11.30 1.19 -17.34
C LEU A 378 -10.01 0.60 -17.93
N VAL A 379 -10.11 -0.47 -18.71
CA VAL A 379 -8.95 -1.05 -19.42
C VAL A 379 -8.33 -0.03 -20.37
N ASP A 380 -9.14 0.72 -21.12
CA ASP A 380 -8.63 1.76 -22.04
C ASP A 380 -7.97 2.92 -21.28
N LEU A 381 -8.50 3.29 -20.12
CA LEU A 381 -7.91 4.30 -19.25
C LEU A 381 -6.52 3.86 -18.76
N GLU A 382 -6.39 2.63 -18.25
CA GLU A 382 -5.11 2.07 -17.81
C GLU A 382 -4.11 1.90 -18.98
N ARG A 383 -4.59 1.51 -20.18
CA ARG A 383 -3.76 1.46 -21.39
C ARG A 383 -3.22 2.83 -21.76
N ASN A 384 -4.04 3.87 -21.64
CA ASN A 384 -3.62 5.25 -21.90
C ASN A 384 -2.58 5.71 -20.87
N ASP A 385 -2.80 5.46 -19.59
CA ASP A 385 -1.89 5.84 -18.52
C ASP A 385 -0.52 5.15 -18.66
N ILE A 386 -0.49 3.83 -18.86
CA ILE A 386 0.74 3.07 -19.12
C ILE A 386 1.39 3.51 -20.44
N GLY A 387 0.59 3.83 -21.47
CA GLY A 387 1.08 4.29 -22.76
C GLY A 387 1.92 5.57 -22.72
N ARG A 388 1.73 6.41 -21.69
CA ARG A 388 2.49 7.66 -21.49
C ARG A 388 3.95 7.42 -21.11
N ILE A 389 4.28 6.24 -20.55
CA ILE A 389 5.61 5.92 -20.00
C ILE A 389 6.22 4.63 -20.56
N ALA A 390 5.46 3.87 -21.32
CA ALA A 390 5.93 2.63 -21.93
C ALA A 390 6.65 2.85 -23.27
N GLU A 391 7.50 1.91 -23.67
CA GLU A 391 8.05 1.85 -25.01
C GLU A 391 6.94 1.78 -26.05
N TYR A 392 7.09 2.50 -27.16
CA TYR A 392 6.08 2.52 -28.22
C TYR A 392 5.77 1.11 -28.74
N GLY A 393 4.47 0.77 -28.80
CA GLY A 393 4.00 -0.53 -29.27
C GLY A 393 4.13 -1.68 -28.25
N SER A 394 4.61 -1.42 -27.02
CA SER A 394 4.75 -2.44 -26.00
C SER A 394 3.49 -2.67 -25.14
N VAL A 395 2.54 -1.71 -25.15
CA VAL A 395 1.32 -1.81 -24.33
C VAL A 395 0.38 -2.85 -24.93
N HIS A 396 -0.01 -3.82 -24.11
CA HIS A 396 -0.91 -4.91 -24.49
C HIS A 396 -1.78 -5.37 -23.30
N VAL A 397 -2.80 -6.17 -23.58
CA VAL A 397 -3.74 -6.71 -22.59
C VAL A 397 -3.68 -8.24 -22.67
N PRO A 398 -2.79 -8.89 -21.90
CA PRO A 398 -2.63 -10.36 -21.95
C PRO A 398 -3.83 -11.12 -21.39
N GLU A 399 -4.56 -10.52 -20.46
CA GLU A 399 -5.79 -11.06 -19.89
C GLU A 399 -6.91 -10.02 -20.04
N LEU A 400 -8.01 -10.38 -20.68
CA LEU A 400 -9.14 -9.49 -20.89
C LEU A 400 -10.44 -10.16 -20.40
N LEU A 401 -11.20 -9.48 -19.53
CA LEU A 401 -12.50 -9.91 -19.02
C LEU A 401 -12.47 -11.31 -18.37
N THR A 402 -11.48 -11.59 -17.54
CA THR A 402 -11.35 -12.83 -16.78
C THR A 402 -12.17 -12.72 -15.48
N VAL A 403 -12.88 -13.80 -15.09
CA VAL A 403 -13.57 -13.84 -13.80
C VAL A 403 -12.63 -14.35 -12.72
N GLU A 404 -12.38 -13.53 -11.71
CA GLU A 404 -11.66 -13.93 -10.50
C GLU A 404 -12.62 -14.19 -9.34
N TYR A 405 -12.39 -15.32 -8.64
CA TYR A 405 -13.22 -15.77 -7.54
C TYR A 405 -12.57 -15.46 -6.19
N TYR A 406 -13.24 -14.61 -5.40
CA TYR A 406 -12.86 -14.29 -4.03
C TYR A 406 -13.76 -15.02 -3.03
N SER A 407 -13.56 -14.78 -1.72
CA SER A 407 -14.28 -15.52 -0.67
C SER A 407 -15.80 -15.35 -0.74
N HIS A 408 -16.26 -14.12 -1.02
CA HIS A 408 -17.67 -13.74 -0.96
C HIS A 408 -18.21 -13.17 -2.27
N VAL A 409 -17.31 -12.79 -3.17
CA VAL A 409 -17.65 -12.14 -4.45
C VAL A 409 -16.77 -12.67 -5.57
N MET A 410 -17.19 -12.41 -6.81
CA MET A 410 -16.41 -12.58 -8.03
C MET A 410 -16.39 -11.27 -8.79
N HIS A 411 -15.31 -11.01 -9.51
CA HIS A 411 -15.11 -9.78 -10.28
C HIS A 411 -14.68 -10.08 -11.72
N LEU A 412 -14.95 -9.14 -12.62
CA LEU A 412 -14.28 -9.06 -13.91
C LEU A 412 -12.94 -8.37 -13.71
N VAL A 413 -11.89 -8.98 -14.21
CA VAL A 413 -10.52 -8.50 -14.09
C VAL A 413 -9.85 -8.55 -15.46
N SER A 414 -8.99 -7.59 -15.74
CA SER A 414 -8.08 -7.60 -16.90
C SER A 414 -6.68 -7.25 -16.45
N GLN A 415 -5.68 -7.64 -17.24
CA GLN A 415 -4.28 -7.27 -17.04
C GLN A 415 -3.86 -6.34 -18.17
N VAL A 416 -3.33 -5.17 -17.83
CA VAL A 416 -2.69 -4.24 -18.79
C VAL A 416 -1.21 -4.21 -18.50
N GLU A 417 -0.39 -4.39 -19.52
CA GLU A 417 1.07 -4.41 -19.38
C GLU A 417 1.75 -3.53 -20.42
N GLY A 418 2.92 -2.99 -20.06
CA GLY A 418 3.81 -2.28 -20.96
C GLY A 418 5.26 -2.37 -20.50
N LYS A 419 6.20 -2.23 -21.41
CA LYS A 419 7.62 -2.14 -21.10
C LYS A 419 7.98 -0.68 -20.83
N LEU A 420 8.58 -0.41 -19.66
CA LEU A 420 9.00 0.93 -19.27
C LEU A 420 10.01 1.49 -20.29
N ALA A 421 9.79 2.71 -20.77
CA ALA A 421 10.68 3.36 -21.72
C ALA A 421 12.03 3.69 -21.06
N THR A 422 13.10 3.61 -21.84
CA THR A 422 14.46 3.90 -21.38
C THR A 422 14.55 5.29 -20.74
N GLY A 423 15.19 5.39 -19.59
CA GLY A 423 15.35 6.63 -18.82
C GLY A 423 14.17 7.01 -17.95
N ARG A 424 13.08 6.25 -17.96
CA ARG A 424 11.96 6.41 -17.04
C ARG A 424 12.20 5.68 -15.73
N THR A 425 11.60 6.17 -14.65
CA THR A 425 11.75 5.69 -13.28
C THR A 425 10.40 5.29 -12.65
N ALA A 426 10.41 4.72 -11.46
CA ALA A 426 9.20 4.47 -10.68
C ALA A 426 8.39 5.76 -10.44
N ILE A 427 9.05 6.90 -10.27
CA ILE A 427 8.38 8.20 -10.08
C ILE A 427 7.64 8.64 -11.35
N ASP A 428 8.21 8.39 -12.56
CA ASP A 428 7.49 8.64 -13.81
C ASP A 428 6.25 7.75 -13.95
N VAL A 429 6.34 6.47 -13.48
CA VAL A 429 5.19 5.56 -13.48
C VAL A 429 4.09 6.10 -12.56
N ILE A 430 4.43 6.56 -11.34
CA ILE A 430 3.47 7.21 -10.45
C ILE A 430 2.84 8.41 -11.13
N ALA A 431 3.63 9.32 -11.68
CA ALA A 431 3.12 10.53 -12.35
C ALA A 431 2.15 10.23 -13.51
N ALA A 432 2.32 9.10 -14.21
CA ALA A 432 1.47 8.69 -15.30
C ALA A 432 0.15 8.03 -14.87
N THR A 433 0.17 7.25 -13.78
CA THR A 433 -0.97 6.41 -13.37
C THR A 433 -1.78 7.00 -12.23
N PHE A 434 -1.19 7.88 -11.41
CA PHE A 434 -1.83 8.45 -10.23
C PHE A 434 -2.69 9.70 -10.54
N PRO A 435 -3.85 9.86 -9.87
CA PRO A 435 -4.57 8.83 -9.14
C PRO A 435 -5.24 7.82 -10.08
N GLY A 436 -5.59 6.63 -9.57
CA GLY A 436 -6.18 5.58 -10.37
C GLY A 436 -7.50 5.99 -11.05
N GLY A 437 -7.72 5.50 -12.25
CA GLY A 437 -8.93 5.79 -13.02
C GLY A 437 -10.19 5.18 -12.41
N THR A 438 -10.07 4.00 -11.81
CA THR A 438 -11.17 3.27 -11.17
C THR A 438 -11.80 4.02 -10.00
N ILE A 439 -11.03 4.94 -9.39
CA ILE A 439 -11.45 5.70 -8.19
C ILE A 439 -11.63 7.21 -8.45
N THR A 440 -11.44 7.64 -9.70
CA THR A 440 -11.74 9.00 -10.16
C THR A 440 -12.86 9.02 -11.18
N GLY A 441 -12.68 8.40 -12.33
CA GLY A 441 -13.61 8.31 -13.44
C GLY A 441 -12.98 8.72 -14.77
N ALA A 442 -13.80 8.94 -15.79
CA ALA A 442 -13.35 9.22 -17.16
C ALA A 442 -14.15 10.36 -17.80
N PRO A 443 -13.46 11.35 -18.45
CA PRO A 443 -12.02 11.62 -18.50
C PRO A 443 -11.43 12.06 -17.16
N LYS A 444 -10.21 11.59 -16.82
CA LYS A 444 -9.60 11.69 -15.48
C LYS A 444 -9.56 13.12 -14.91
N VAL A 445 -9.02 14.08 -15.65
CA VAL A 445 -8.85 15.47 -15.16
C VAL A 445 -10.20 16.10 -14.87
N ARG A 446 -11.16 15.98 -15.81
CA ARG A 446 -12.49 16.55 -15.64
C ARG A 446 -13.27 15.94 -14.47
N THR A 447 -13.12 14.63 -14.25
CA THR A 447 -13.73 13.98 -13.08
C THR A 447 -13.13 14.46 -11.78
N MET A 448 -11.81 14.71 -11.71
CA MET A 448 -11.16 15.28 -10.52
C MET A 448 -11.65 16.71 -10.23
N GLU A 449 -11.90 17.54 -11.25
CA GLU A 449 -12.50 18.88 -11.08
C GLU A 449 -13.91 18.78 -10.49
N ILE A 450 -14.74 17.86 -11.00
CA ILE A 450 -16.10 17.63 -10.50
C ILE A 450 -16.11 17.08 -9.06
N ILE A 451 -15.18 16.18 -8.74
CA ILE A 451 -15.00 15.68 -7.38
C ILE A 451 -14.70 16.83 -6.42
N GLU A 452 -13.79 17.72 -6.81
CA GLU A 452 -13.42 18.89 -6.01
C GLU A 452 -14.56 19.89 -5.83
N GLU A 453 -15.45 19.99 -6.81
CA GLU A 453 -16.66 20.84 -6.75
C GLU A 453 -17.71 20.26 -5.80
N LEU A 454 -17.89 18.94 -5.78
CA LEU A 454 -19.03 18.28 -5.16
C LEU A 454 -18.74 17.68 -3.77
N GLU A 455 -17.52 17.22 -3.52
CA GLU A 455 -17.15 16.69 -2.21
C GLU A 455 -16.85 17.83 -1.25
N PRO A 456 -17.46 17.86 -0.05
CA PRO A 456 -17.33 19.00 0.87
C PRO A 456 -15.94 19.13 1.49
N VAL A 457 -15.17 18.03 1.50
CA VAL A 457 -13.84 17.94 2.14
C VAL A 457 -12.88 17.17 1.25
N ARG A 458 -11.59 17.51 1.36
CA ARG A 458 -10.52 16.80 0.63
C ARG A 458 -10.44 15.34 1.01
N ARG A 459 -9.96 14.52 0.06
CA ARG A 459 -9.85 13.07 0.21
C ARG A 459 -8.70 12.63 1.12
N GLY A 460 -7.61 13.39 1.18
CA GLY A 460 -6.43 13.01 1.94
C GLY A 460 -5.88 11.64 1.52
N PRO A 461 -5.71 10.67 2.44
CA PRO A 461 -5.23 9.33 2.09
C PRO A 461 -6.17 8.53 1.19
N TYR A 462 -7.49 8.75 1.28
CA TYR A 462 -8.48 7.99 0.51
C TYR A 462 -8.27 8.17 -0.99
N THR A 463 -8.31 7.07 -1.74
CA THR A 463 -8.02 6.99 -3.18
C THR A 463 -6.62 7.46 -3.60
N GLY A 464 -5.77 7.65 -2.61
CA GLY A 464 -4.33 7.69 -2.79
C GLY A 464 -3.74 6.31 -3.00
N SER A 465 -2.47 6.13 -2.71
CA SER A 465 -1.75 4.88 -2.93
C SER A 465 -0.81 4.56 -1.77
N LEU A 466 -0.71 3.28 -1.40
CA LEU A 466 0.17 2.76 -0.37
C LEU A 466 0.97 1.59 -0.94
N GLY A 467 2.25 1.52 -0.61
CA GLY A 467 3.09 0.43 -1.06
C GLY A 467 4.58 0.72 -0.88
N TRP A 468 5.38 0.27 -1.84
CA TRP A 468 6.84 0.30 -1.74
C TRP A 468 7.53 0.60 -3.07
N ILE A 469 8.74 1.14 -2.97
CA ILE A 469 9.72 1.33 -4.05
C ILE A 469 11.05 0.74 -3.57
N ASP A 470 11.58 -0.28 -4.26
CA ASP A 470 12.86 -0.90 -3.92
C ASP A 470 14.05 -0.05 -4.38
N TYR A 471 15.19 -0.19 -3.73
CA TYR A 471 16.45 0.43 -4.17
C TYR A 471 16.89 0.04 -5.59
N ASN A 472 16.40 -1.09 -6.11
CA ASN A 472 16.65 -1.51 -7.50
C ASN A 472 15.67 -0.90 -8.53
N GLY A 473 14.72 -0.08 -8.08
CA GLY A 473 13.75 0.62 -8.91
C GLY A 473 12.44 -0.12 -9.15
N ASN A 474 12.27 -1.35 -8.66
CA ASN A 474 10.97 -2.04 -8.67
C ASN A 474 9.98 -1.36 -7.71
N MET A 475 8.68 -1.50 -7.98
CA MET A 475 7.63 -0.81 -7.22
C MET A 475 6.32 -1.59 -7.25
N GLU A 476 5.56 -1.53 -6.15
CA GLU A 476 4.18 -1.96 -6.12
C GLU A 476 3.37 -0.99 -5.24
N LEU A 477 2.31 -0.44 -5.81
CA LEU A 477 1.41 0.51 -5.15
C LEU A 477 -0.03 0.04 -5.30
N ASN A 478 -0.75 -0.03 -4.18
CA ASN A 478 -2.18 -0.29 -4.14
C ASN A 478 -2.99 1.01 -4.24
N ILE A 479 -4.30 0.90 -4.30
CA ILE A 479 -5.24 2.01 -4.13
C ILE A 479 -5.71 2.03 -2.67
N ILE A 480 -5.64 3.18 -2.00
CA ILE A 480 -6.11 3.33 -0.61
C ILE A 480 -7.63 3.40 -0.58
N ILE A 481 -8.26 2.22 -0.51
CA ILE A 481 -9.69 2.01 -0.27
C ILE A 481 -9.87 0.96 0.84
N ARG A 482 -11.05 0.85 1.43
CA ARG A 482 -11.30 -0.05 2.58
C ARG A 482 -10.27 0.17 3.70
N THR A 483 -9.91 1.43 3.91
CA THR A 483 -8.79 1.87 4.75
C THR A 483 -9.29 2.87 5.78
N LEU A 484 -8.77 2.74 7.00
CA LEU A 484 -8.95 3.66 8.10
C LEU A 484 -7.68 4.49 8.26
N ALA A 485 -7.77 5.81 8.17
CA ALA A 485 -6.71 6.71 8.59
C ALA A 485 -7.01 7.19 10.01
N VAL A 486 -6.05 7.07 10.92
CA VAL A 486 -6.23 7.48 12.33
C VAL A 486 -5.18 8.51 12.68
N GLN A 487 -5.60 9.74 12.91
CA GLN A 487 -4.75 10.84 13.36
C GLN A 487 -5.02 11.12 14.85
N GLY A 488 -3.99 10.98 15.67
CA GLY A 488 -4.19 10.95 17.12
C GLY A 488 -5.15 9.83 17.51
N ASN A 489 -6.33 10.19 17.97
CA ASN A 489 -7.43 9.27 18.27
C ASN A 489 -8.65 9.45 17.36
N THR A 490 -8.58 10.26 16.32
CA THR A 490 -9.65 10.46 15.35
C THR A 490 -9.45 9.57 14.13
N ALA A 491 -10.42 8.69 13.89
CA ALA A 491 -10.46 7.82 12.74
C ALA A 491 -11.26 8.44 11.60
N TYR A 492 -10.73 8.38 10.40
CA TYR A 492 -11.35 8.79 9.15
C TYR A 492 -11.54 7.57 8.25
N LEU A 493 -12.76 7.33 7.82
CA LEU A 493 -13.13 6.28 6.87
C LEU A 493 -13.86 6.93 5.70
N GLN A 494 -13.35 6.72 4.49
CA GLN A 494 -13.98 7.24 3.27
C GLN A 494 -14.26 6.12 2.29
N THR A 495 -15.41 6.20 1.64
CA THR A 495 -15.88 5.20 0.67
C THR A 495 -16.69 5.87 -0.42
N GLY A 496 -16.62 5.36 -1.65
CA GLY A 496 -17.26 5.97 -2.81
C GLY A 496 -17.95 4.96 -3.73
N ALA A 497 -18.74 5.50 -4.63
CA ALA A 497 -19.42 4.77 -5.69
C ALA A 497 -19.20 5.44 -7.04
N GLY A 498 -19.10 4.64 -8.10
CA GLY A 498 -19.01 5.12 -9.49
C GLY A 498 -20.38 5.53 -10.01
N ILE A 499 -20.57 6.82 -10.19
CA ILE A 499 -21.84 7.39 -10.66
C ILE A 499 -21.85 7.42 -12.19
N VAL A 500 -22.87 6.78 -12.77
CA VAL A 500 -23.17 6.77 -14.21
C VAL A 500 -24.57 7.36 -14.46
N ILE A 501 -24.94 7.52 -15.73
CA ILE A 501 -26.22 8.16 -16.12
C ILE A 501 -27.43 7.46 -15.51
N ASP A 502 -27.41 6.13 -15.37
CA ASP A 502 -28.52 5.31 -14.85
C ASP A 502 -28.43 5.07 -13.33
N SER A 503 -27.51 5.72 -12.62
CA SER A 503 -27.35 5.57 -11.18
C SER A 503 -28.58 6.04 -10.42
N ASP A 504 -29.05 5.24 -9.47
CA ASP A 504 -30.06 5.66 -8.49
C ASP A 504 -29.39 6.32 -7.28
N PRO A 505 -29.66 7.59 -6.97
CA PRO A 505 -28.94 8.32 -5.92
C PRO A 505 -28.95 7.64 -4.55
N TYR A 506 -30.09 7.06 -4.15
CA TYR A 506 -30.21 6.35 -2.89
C TYR A 506 -29.42 5.03 -2.87
N ARG A 507 -29.43 4.29 -3.99
CA ARG A 507 -28.66 3.04 -4.10
C ARG A 507 -27.17 3.31 -4.03
N GLU A 508 -26.67 4.37 -4.68
CA GLU A 508 -25.26 4.77 -4.63
C GLU A 508 -24.83 5.18 -3.22
N TYR A 509 -25.67 5.95 -2.51
CA TYR A 509 -25.44 6.24 -1.09
C TYR A 509 -25.33 4.97 -0.25
N ARG A 510 -26.22 4.00 -0.46
CA ARG A 510 -26.18 2.71 0.23
C ARG A 510 -24.96 1.89 -0.15
N GLU A 511 -24.50 1.97 -1.40
CA GLU A 511 -23.28 1.29 -1.84
C GLU A 511 -22.06 1.82 -1.10
N CYS A 512 -21.91 3.13 -0.98
CA CYS A 512 -20.84 3.73 -0.16
C CYS A 512 -20.87 3.15 1.27
N ARG A 513 -22.05 3.11 1.89
CA ARG A 513 -22.20 2.55 3.24
C ARG A 513 -21.86 1.05 3.32
N ASN A 514 -22.25 0.27 2.33
CA ASN A 514 -21.93 -1.15 2.27
C ASN A 514 -20.42 -1.38 2.14
N LYS A 515 -19.72 -0.56 1.35
CA LYS A 515 -18.26 -0.61 1.21
C LYS A 515 -17.52 -0.29 2.51
N ALA A 516 -18.12 0.48 3.40
CA ALA A 516 -17.56 0.82 4.71
C ALA A 516 -17.70 -0.30 5.76
N ARG A 517 -18.65 -1.25 5.58
CA ARG A 517 -19.09 -2.20 6.63
C ARG A 517 -17.97 -2.99 7.27
N ALA A 518 -17.07 -3.58 6.48
CA ALA A 518 -16.00 -4.41 7.02
C ALA A 518 -15.05 -3.63 7.95
N VAL A 519 -14.67 -2.42 7.55
CA VAL A 519 -13.80 -1.54 8.35
C VAL A 519 -14.55 -1.05 9.60
N MET A 520 -15.81 -0.63 9.48
CA MET A 520 -16.64 -0.24 10.63
C MET A 520 -16.80 -1.38 11.63
N LYS A 521 -16.96 -2.63 11.13
CA LYS A 521 -17.03 -3.81 11.98
C LYS A 521 -15.72 -4.06 12.71
N ALA A 522 -14.59 -3.91 12.04
CA ALA A 522 -13.27 -4.04 12.69
C ALA A 522 -13.10 -2.99 13.79
N VAL A 523 -13.52 -1.75 13.55
CA VAL A 523 -13.53 -0.69 14.56
C VAL A 523 -14.43 -1.06 15.73
N GLN A 524 -15.66 -1.50 15.49
CA GLN A 524 -16.59 -1.90 16.55
C GLN A 524 -16.00 -3.03 17.42
N CYS A 525 -15.45 -4.06 16.80
CA CYS A 525 -14.83 -5.17 17.52
C CYS A 525 -13.62 -4.72 18.34
N GLY A 526 -12.79 -3.83 17.80
CA GLY A 526 -11.67 -3.23 18.55
C GLY A 526 -12.13 -2.41 19.76
N GLU A 527 -13.20 -1.61 19.62
CA GLU A 527 -13.79 -0.83 20.71
C GLU A 527 -14.38 -1.74 21.82
N GLU A 528 -15.07 -2.82 21.45
CA GLU A 528 -15.59 -3.80 22.39
C GLU A 528 -14.45 -4.49 23.15
N GLU A 529 -13.36 -4.87 22.47
CA GLU A 529 -12.16 -5.45 23.07
C GLU A 529 -11.49 -4.48 24.04
N ALA A 530 -11.34 -3.22 23.66
CA ALA A 530 -10.78 -2.18 24.52
C ALA A 530 -11.64 -1.90 25.77
N ALA A 531 -12.97 -1.97 25.65
CA ALA A 531 -13.89 -1.81 26.78
C ALA A 531 -13.76 -2.96 27.79
N LEU A 532 -13.67 -4.20 27.31
CA LEU A 532 -13.47 -5.38 28.17
C LEU A 532 -12.13 -5.34 28.89
N SER A 533 -11.07 -4.94 28.22
CA SER A 533 -9.74 -4.81 28.83
C SER A 533 -9.73 -3.78 29.98
N ARG A 534 -10.49 -2.69 29.84
CA ARG A 534 -10.64 -1.66 30.89
C ARG A 534 -11.49 -2.10 32.08
N SER A 535 -12.48 -2.95 31.85
CA SER A 535 -13.37 -3.47 32.92
C SER A 535 -12.72 -4.56 33.78
N GLY A 536 -11.48 -4.97 33.49
CA GLY A 536 -10.78 -6.04 34.24
C GLY A 536 -11.35 -7.45 34.01
N ILE A 537 -12.28 -7.61 33.06
CA ILE A 537 -12.84 -8.91 32.66
C ILE A 537 -11.94 -9.49 31.55
N THR A 538 -10.66 -9.69 31.86
CA THR A 538 -9.82 -10.61 31.08
C THR A 538 -10.12 -12.00 31.60
N GLY A 539 -10.74 -12.86 30.79
CA GLY A 539 -11.17 -14.18 31.14
C GLY A 539 -10.11 -14.97 31.93
N GLY A 540 -10.53 -15.48 33.08
CA GLY A 540 -9.80 -16.49 33.82
C GLY A 540 -9.80 -17.83 33.10
#